data_2c5a8988ae78a5c656445a3d5152219f
#
_entry.id   2c5a8988ae78a5c656445a3d5152219f
#
_cell.length_a   1.000
_cell.length_b   1.000
_cell.length_c   1.000
_cell.angle_alpha   90.00
_cell.angle_beta   90.00
_cell.angle_gamma   90.00
#
_symmetry.space_group_name_H-M   'P 1'
#
loop_
_entity.id
_entity.type
_entity.pdbx_description
1 polymer ?
#
loop_
_entity_poly.entity_id
_entity_poly.type
_entity_poly.pdbx_seq_one_letter_code
_entity_poly.pdbx_strand_id
1 'polypeptide(L)'
;MTHLALMKHNLLTIFILLFMFSQVSFQSSAQKKPAVTVFTKKQKGVGFVTSDSVFSLNFQFRMQNRAMYITKSESDLDPEAFEMRVRRLRMKFTGFVINPKLTYYIQLGFARGDMDWRGPENNKINSSPNIIRDAVIYYNPTSRLRLGFGQTKIPGNRQRVVSSGDQQFFDRSIVNARFTLDRDFGFFGHYTTPHVIFRGSLTSGEGRNSDLSNNGLAYTGRVEFLPFGHFTGENDYQEGDLDREGKLKVSLAATYSQNNRALRTHGQLGNDLYAARTMDAVEFDLLAKYKGWAWYTEFMNRTTSNPITVNPNNSAQISAVYAGQGFMSQMSYLFKNNFEIAGRYATSKPSSKLYNNSEALSLNEKQIENYELGVTRYFYGHRLKVQGGLMYSKLTDLRTDSFSDGYYSAVFQVELGI
;
A
#
# COMPACT_ATOMS: atom_id res chain seq x y z
N MET A 1 -28.28 32.50 -4.15
CA MET A 1 -28.76 31.98 -2.83
C MET A 1 -28.56 30.48 -2.63
N THR A 2 -28.09 29.74 -3.61
CA THR A 2 -27.95 28.28 -3.55
C THR A 2 -26.62 27.76 -2.96
N HIS A 3 -25.55 28.54 -2.95
CA HIS A 3 -24.25 28.12 -2.39
C HIS A 3 -24.18 28.15 -0.85
N LEU A 4 -24.96 29.01 -0.19
CA LEU A 4 -24.95 29.12 1.27
C LEU A 4 -25.72 27.99 1.97
N ALA A 5 -26.69 27.39 1.28
CA ALA A 5 -27.46 26.26 1.80
C ALA A 5 -26.68 24.95 1.81
N LEU A 6 -25.86 24.70 0.78
CA LEU A 6 -24.98 23.52 0.73
C LEU A 6 -23.87 23.55 1.79
N MET A 7 -23.28 24.72 2.05
CA MET A 7 -22.28 24.88 3.12
C MET A 7 -22.84 24.62 4.52
N LYS A 8 -24.09 25.03 4.79
CA LYS A 8 -24.72 24.78 6.08
C LYS A 8 -25.03 23.29 6.33
N HIS A 9 -25.38 22.54 5.29
CA HIS A 9 -25.62 21.09 5.40
C HIS A 9 -24.31 20.33 5.68
N ASN A 10 -23.22 20.69 5.04
CA ASN A 10 -21.91 20.05 5.26
C ASN A 10 -21.33 20.35 6.65
N LEU A 11 -21.52 21.56 7.17
CA LEU A 11 -21.12 21.91 8.55
C LEU A 11 -21.92 21.14 9.61
N LEU A 12 -23.21 20.94 9.38
CA LEU A 12 -24.06 20.19 10.31
C LEU A 12 -23.68 18.72 10.39
N THR A 13 -23.30 18.12 9.27
CA THR A 13 -22.82 16.71 9.20
C THR A 13 -21.48 16.54 9.92
N ILE A 14 -20.58 17.51 9.81
CA ILE A 14 -19.30 17.52 10.53
C ILE A 14 -19.53 17.71 12.04
N PHE A 15 -20.49 18.57 12.44
CA PHE A 15 -20.82 18.77 13.84
C PHE A 15 -21.47 17.53 14.49
N ILE A 16 -22.28 16.79 13.75
CA ILE A 16 -22.88 15.53 14.22
C ILE A 16 -21.82 14.45 14.41
N LEU A 17 -20.82 14.36 13.53
CA LEU A 17 -19.68 13.47 13.69
C LEU A 17 -18.81 13.83 14.90
N LEU A 18 -18.57 15.12 15.14
CA LEU A 18 -17.84 15.59 16.32
C LEU A 18 -18.64 15.36 17.62
N PHE A 19 -19.97 15.49 17.60
CA PHE A 19 -20.83 15.26 18.75
C PHE A 19 -20.92 13.78 19.14
N MET A 20 -20.83 12.85 18.18
CA MET A 20 -20.75 11.42 18.50
C MET A 20 -19.45 11.03 19.25
N PHE A 21 -18.37 11.79 19.10
CA PHE A 21 -17.14 11.60 19.87
C PHE A 21 -17.23 12.15 21.30
N SER A 22 -18.15 13.10 21.59
CA SER A 22 -18.28 13.74 22.90
C SER A 22 -19.05 12.94 23.94
N GLN A 23 -19.67 11.81 23.57
CA GLN A 23 -20.45 10.94 24.48
C GLN A 23 -19.61 9.89 25.22
N VAL A 24 -18.27 10.03 25.23
CA VAL A 24 -17.41 9.18 26.07
C VAL A 24 -17.48 9.69 27.50
N SER A 25 -18.33 9.09 28.32
CA SER A 25 -18.43 9.39 29.76
C SER A 25 -17.13 8.94 30.46
N PHE A 26 -16.36 9.91 30.96
CA PHE A 26 -15.22 9.64 31.83
C PHE A 26 -15.73 9.33 33.25
N GLN A 27 -15.77 8.06 33.61
CA GLN A 27 -15.88 7.68 35.03
C GLN A 27 -14.47 7.66 35.65
N SER A 28 -14.19 8.61 36.51
CA SER A 28 -12.99 8.63 37.36
C SER A 28 -13.13 7.60 38.46
N SER A 29 -12.42 6.48 38.37
CA SER A 29 -12.30 5.48 39.45
C SER A 29 -10.99 5.68 40.19
N ALA A 30 -11.03 5.56 41.52
CA ALA A 30 -9.84 5.62 42.38
C ALA A 30 -8.77 4.59 41.97
N GLN A 31 -7.56 5.05 41.75
CA GLN A 31 -6.43 4.33 41.16
C GLN A 31 -5.86 3.27 42.11
N LYS A 32 -6.22 1.99 41.93
CA LYS A 32 -5.33 0.87 42.30
C LYS A 32 -4.11 0.89 41.39
N LYS A 33 -2.88 0.77 41.93
CA LYS A 33 -1.65 0.67 41.10
C LYS A 33 -1.85 -0.45 40.07
N PRO A 34 -1.80 -0.15 38.77
CA PRO A 34 -2.06 -1.15 37.75
C PRO A 34 -0.95 -2.19 37.74
N ALA A 35 -1.28 -3.45 37.99
CA ALA A 35 -0.41 -4.55 37.63
C ALA A 35 -0.38 -4.62 36.10
N VAL A 36 0.78 -4.87 35.54
CA VAL A 36 1.01 -4.95 34.09
C VAL A 36 1.17 -6.41 33.70
N THR A 37 0.36 -6.91 32.77
CA THR A 37 0.54 -8.23 32.19
C THR A 37 1.35 -8.13 30.91
N VAL A 38 2.56 -8.66 30.90
CA VAL A 38 3.40 -8.78 29.69
C VAL A 38 2.95 -10.00 28.89
N PHE A 39 2.86 -9.84 27.58
CA PHE A 39 2.56 -10.94 26.68
C PHE A 39 3.49 -10.95 25.47
N THR A 40 3.79 -12.14 24.97
CA THR A 40 4.40 -12.36 23.67
C THR A 40 3.38 -13.02 22.77
N LYS A 41 2.96 -12.37 21.71
CA LYS A 41 2.12 -13.02 20.69
C LYS A 41 3.03 -13.67 19.67
N LYS A 42 2.93 -14.99 19.53
CA LYS A 42 3.66 -15.76 18.51
C LYS A 42 3.49 -15.07 17.15
N GLN A 43 4.60 -14.62 16.55
CA GLN A 43 4.65 -13.89 15.29
C GLN A 43 3.93 -12.50 15.27
N LYS A 44 3.52 -11.96 16.41
CA LYS A 44 2.77 -10.69 16.49
C LYS A 44 3.40 -9.67 17.46
N GLY A 45 4.65 -9.85 17.87
CA GLY A 45 5.41 -8.88 18.68
C GLY A 45 5.39 -9.14 20.18
N VAL A 46 5.92 -8.18 20.92
CA VAL A 46 6.01 -8.16 22.40
C VAL A 46 5.17 -6.98 22.89
N GLY A 47 4.40 -7.21 23.94
CA GLY A 47 3.54 -6.15 24.44
C GLY A 47 3.11 -6.36 25.89
N PHE A 48 2.35 -5.39 26.37
CA PHE A 48 1.73 -5.45 27.68
C PHE A 48 0.33 -4.83 27.66
N VAL A 49 -0.45 -5.22 28.66
CA VAL A 49 -1.75 -4.65 28.96
C VAL A 49 -1.84 -4.35 30.45
N THR A 50 -2.42 -3.23 30.81
CA THR A 50 -2.70 -2.86 32.20
C THR A 50 -3.86 -3.69 32.74
N SER A 51 -3.82 -4.10 34.02
CA SER A 51 -4.83 -4.97 34.63
C SER A 51 -6.23 -4.36 34.64
N ASP A 52 -6.32 -3.02 34.65
CA ASP A 52 -7.55 -2.26 34.54
C ASP A 52 -8.09 -2.15 33.12
N SER A 53 -7.35 -2.73 32.13
CA SER A 53 -7.69 -2.65 30.70
C SER A 53 -7.87 -1.22 30.15
N VAL A 54 -7.18 -0.24 30.74
CA VAL A 54 -7.18 1.16 30.27
C VAL A 54 -6.16 1.37 29.15
N PHE A 55 -5.04 0.62 29.17
CA PHE A 55 -3.98 0.80 28.18
C PHE A 55 -3.37 -0.53 27.76
N SER A 56 -3.04 -0.64 26.47
CA SER A 56 -2.18 -1.71 25.96
C SER A 56 -1.20 -1.17 24.93
N LEU A 57 -0.02 -1.80 24.88
CA LEU A 57 0.99 -1.56 23.87
C LEU A 57 1.46 -2.91 23.33
N ASN A 58 1.55 -3.04 22.02
CA ASN A 58 2.23 -4.12 21.33
C ASN A 58 3.28 -3.54 20.37
N PHE A 59 4.53 -3.91 20.58
CA PHE A 59 5.68 -3.49 19.77
C PHE A 59 6.06 -4.60 18.79
N GLN A 60 6.34 -4.19 17.56
CA GLN A 60 6.92 -5.02 16.52
C GLN A 60 8.02 -4.25 15.81
N PHE A 61 9.06 -4.96 15.40
CA PHE A 61 9.99 -4.39 14.44
C PHE A 61 10.20 -5.35 13.27
N ARG A 62 10.72 -4.80 12.17
CA ARG A 62 11.07 -5.58 10.99
C ARG A 62 12.21 -4.94 10.24
N MET A 63 13.17 -5.77 9.82
CA MET A 63 14.30 -5.40 9.00
C MET A 63 14.34 -6.30 7.76
N GLN A 64 14.59 -5.70 6.60
CA GLN A 64 14.87 -6.39 5.34
C GLN A 64 16.22 -5.89 4.82
N ASN A 65 17.19 -6.78 4.72
CA ASN A 65 18.49 -6.55 4.11
C ASN A 65 18.51 -7.20 2.74
N ARG A 66 18.98 -6.46 1.73
CA ARG A 66 18.94 -6.89 0.33
C ARG A 66 20.28 -6.66 -0.35
N ALA A 67 20.68 -7.65 -1.15
CA ALA A 67 21.64 -7.51 -2.22
C ALA A 67 20.91 -7.70 -3.55
N MET A 68 21.24 -6.89 -4.56
CA MET A 68 20.62 -6.92 -5.88
C MET A 68 21.66 -6.62 -6.94
N TYR A 69 21.68 -7.44 -7.98
CA TYR A 69 22.47 -7.30 -9.18
C TYR A 69 21.55 -6.95 -10.34
N ILE A 70 21.90 -5.97 -11.15
CA ILE A 70 21.13 -5.52 -12.33
C ILE A 70 22.10 -5.48 -13.50
N THR A 71 21.76 -6.12 -14.62
CA THR A 71 22.57 -6.08 -15.85
C THR A 71 22.34 -4.80 -16.64
N LYS A 72 23.31 -4.41 -17.44
CA LYS A 72 23.19 -3.25 -18.35
C LYS A 72 22.10 -3.46 -19.40
N SER A 73 22.01 -4.66 -19.98
CA SER A 73 20.97 -5.01 -20.94
C SER A 73 20.72 -6.53 -20.92
N GLU A 74 19.90 -7.04 -21.82
CA GLU A 74 19.71 -8.48 -22.01
C GLU A 74 20.89 -9.17 -22.72
N SER A 75 21.65 -8.43 -23.53
CA SER A 75 22.84 -8.92 -24.27
C SER A 75 24.16 -8.63 -23.55
N ASP A 76 24.19 -7.66 -22.65
CA ASP A 76 25.34 -7.31 -21.81
C ASP A 76 25.02 -7.59 -20.34
N LEU A 77 25.54 -8.72 -19.86
CA LEU A 77 25.32 -9.18 -18.50
C LEU A 77 26.22 -8.50 -17.46
N ASP A 78 27.12 -7.61 -17.87
CA ASP A 78 27.90 -6.78 -16.96
C ASP A 78 27.00 -5.97 -16.04
N PRO A 79 27.44 -5.64 -14.81
CA PRO A 79 26.63 -4.89 -13.87
C PRO A 79 26.38 -3.45 -14.32
N GLU A 80 25.12 -3.07 -14.49
CA GLU A 80 24.68 -1.67 -14.47
C GLU A 80 24.64 -1.18 -13.03
N ALA A 81 24.15 -2.02 -12.10
CA ALA A 81 24.12 -1.70 -10.69
C ALA A 81 24.31 -2.95 -9.81
N PHE A 82 25.06 -2.76 -8.74
CA PHE A 82 25.15 -3.69 -7.63
C PHE A 82 24.76 -2.97 -6.34
N GLU A 83 23.60 -3.31 -5.80
CA GLU A 83 23.04 -2.65 -4.62
C GLU A 83 23.13 -3.57 -3.40
N MET A 84 23.70 -3.08 -2.30
CA MET A 84 23.59 -3.68 -0.97
C MET A 84 23.01 -2.66 -0.01
N ARG A 85 21.84 -2.95 0.56
CA ARG A 85 21.18 -1.96 1.42
C ARG A 85 20.19 -2.55 2.42
N VAL A 86 19.91 -1.79 3.46
CA VAL A 86 18.71 -1.96 4.28
C VAL A 86 17.51 -1.52 3.44
N ARG A 87 16.77 -2.49 2.90
CA ARG A 87 15.61 -2.23 2.03
C ARG A 87 14.43 -1.65 2.82
N ARG A 88 14.22 -2.20 4.04
CA ARG A 88 13.20 -1.71 4.99
C ARG A 88 13.68 -1.90 6.42
N LEU A 89 13.46 -0.87 7.22
CA LEU A 89 13.57 -0.93 8.69
C LEU A 89 12.32 -0.23 9.25
N ARG A 90 11.49 -0.97 9.96
CA ARG A 90 10.21 -0.45 10.44
C ARG A 90 9.95 -0.83 11.88
N MET A 91 9.39 0.11 12.62
CA MET A 91 8.83 -0.09 13.95
C MET A 91 7.32 0.11 13.91
N LYS A 92 6.59 -0.69 14.65
CA LYS A 92 5.15 -0.66 14.69
C LYS A 92 4.67 -0.77 16.14
N PHE A 93 3.77 0.12 16.50
CA PHE A 93 3.14 0.20 17.81
C PHE A 93 1.63 0.10 17.61
N THR A 94 1.00 -0.83 18.31
CA THR A 94 -0.45 -1.01 18.29
C THR A 94 -0.96 -1.24 19.69
N GLY A 95 -2.21 -0.90 19.94
CA GLY A 95 -2.80 -1.10 21.24
C GLY A 95 -4.14 -0.40 21.34
N PHE A 96 -4.58 -0.22 22.59
CA PHE A 96 -5.76 0.57 22.89
C PHE A 96 -5.47 1.54 24.05
N VAL A 97 -6.28 2.59 24.13
CA VAL A 97 -6.27 3.58 25.23
C VAL A 97 -7.70 3.78 25.73
N ILE A 98 -7.86 4.03 27.03
CA ILE A 98 -9.13 4.24 27.72
C ILE A 98 -9.95 2.93 27.79
N ASN A 99 -10.20 2.28 26.65
CA ASN A 99 -10.90 1.01 26.57
C ASN A 99 -10.53 0.26 25.26
N PRO A 100 -10.77 -1.06 25.18
CA PRO A 100 -10.40 -1.89 24.01
C PRO A 100 -11.11 -1.49 22.69
N LYS A 101 -12.15 -0.66 22.72
CA LYS A 101 -12.82 -0.17 21.51
C LYS A 101 -12.05 0.99 20.85
N LEU A 102 -11.24 1.73 21.61
CA LEU A 102 -10.43 2.84 21.10
C LEU A 102 -8.99 2.37 20.89
N THR A 103 -8.66 1.96 19.67
CA THR A 103 -7.35 1.40 19.32
C THR A 103 -6.51 2.39 18.53
N TYR A 104 -5.19 2.23 18.57
CA TYR A 104 -4.26 3.03 17.78
C TYR A 104 -3.31 2.14 16.98
N TYR A 105 -2.82 2.69 15.87
CA TYR A 105 -1.82 2.07 15.02
C TYR A 105 -0.82 3.12 14.57
N ILE A 106 0.45 2.94 14.95
CA ILE A 106 1.57 3.79 14.57
C ILE A 106 2.60 2.92 13.86
N GLN A 107 3.07 3.32 12.69
CA GLN A 107 4.18 2.69 12.01
C GLN A 107 5.21 3.73 11.57
N LEU A 108 6.46 3.51 11.95
CA LEU A 108 7.60 4.32 11.55
C LEU A 108 8.47 3.55 10.56
N GLY A 109 9.08 4.25 9.61
CA GLY A 109 10.00 3.69 8.62
C GLY A 109 11.28 4.52 8.57
N PHE A 110 12.44 3.83 8.61
CA PHE A 110 13.76 4.49 8.72
C PHE A 110 14.65 4.22 7.51
N ALA A 111 14.26 3.31 6.60
CA ALA A 111 15.00 3.09 5.37
C ALA A 111 14.69 4.18 4.34
N ARG A 112 15.70 4.60 3.56
CA ARG A 112 15.59 5.68 2.56
C ARG A 112 14.37 5.51 1.63
N GLY A 113 14.12 4.32 1.10
CA GLY A 113 12.97 4.03 0.24
C GLY A 113 11.60 4.05 0.94
N ASP A 114 11.57 4.09 2.28
CA ASP A 114 10.34 4.22 3.06
C ASP A 114 10.03 5.67 3.43
N MET A 115 11.05 6.54 3.47
CA MET A 115 10.90 7.94 3.86
C MET A 115 10.31 8.81 2.75
N ASP A 116 10.35 8.36 1.50
CA ASP A 116 9.82 9.11 0.34
C ASP A 116 10.36 10.56 0.28
N TRP A 117 11.65 10.72 0.61
CA TRP A 117 12.32 12.00 0.65
C TRP A 117 13.26 12.15 -0.55
N ARG A 118 13.14 13.24 -1.28
CA ARG A 118 13.94 13.54 -2.47
C ARG A 118 14.85 14.77 -2.32
N GLY A 119 14.85 15.37 -1.14
CA GLY A 119 15.57 16.59 -0.85
C GLY A 119 14.70 17.85 -0.95
N PRO A 120 15.13 18.95 -0.33
CA PRO A 120 14.32 20.17 -0.25
C PRO A 120 14.18 20.92 -1.59
N GLU A 121 15.07 20.66 -2.55
CA GLU A 121 15.14 21.46 -3.77
C GLU A 121 14.12 21.05 -4.84
N ASN A 122 13.59 19.84 -4.79
CA ASN A 122 12.78 19.24 -5.88
C ASN A 122 11.39 18.77 -5.46
N ASN A 123 10.94 19.05 -4.24
CA ASN A 123 9.66 18.53 -3.77
C ASN A 123 8.99 19.46 -2.76
N LYS A 124 7.98 20.19 -3.20
CA LYS A 124 7.18 21.08 -2.35
C LYS A 124 6.29 20.34 -1.35
N ILE A 125 5.96 19.06 -1.65
CA ILE A 125 5.05 18.26 -0.84
C ILE A 125 5.79 17.49 0.26
N ASN A 126 7.02 17.00 -0.01
CA ASN A 126 7.82 16.21 0.91
C ASN A 126 9.19 16.86 1.14
N SER A 127 9.18 18.05 1.74
CA SER A 127 10.37 18.84 2.03
C SER A 127 11.24 18.27 3.17
N SER A 128 10.73 17.30 3.93
CA SER A 128 11.43 16.64 5.04
C SER A 128 11.33 15.11 4.98
N PRO A 129 12.23 14.37 5.66
CA PRO A 129 12.16 12.91 5.74
C PRO A 129 10.81 12.43 6.30
N ASN A 130 10.09 11.63 5.53
CA ASN A 130 8.76 11.16 5.87
C ASN A 130 8.83 9.85 6.68
N ILE A 131 9.22 9.94 7.95
CA ILE A 131 9.41 8.80 8.86
C ILE A 131 8.06 8.16 9.23
N ILE A 132 7.03 8.98 9.43
CA ILE A 132 5.71 8.50 9.81
C ILE A 132 5.03 7.86 8.60
N ARG A 133 4.82 6.55 8.68
CA ARG A 133 4.07 5.82 7.64
C ARG A 133 2.59 5.75 7.95
N ASP A 134 2.27 5.38 9.17
CA ASP A 134 0.89 5.28 9.65
C ASP A 134 0.83 5.92 11.05
N ALA A 135 -0.21 6.72 11.30
CA ALA A 135 -0.58 7.29 12.59
C ALA A 135 -2.10 7.47 12.59
N VAL A 136 -2.83 6.48 13.11
CA VAL A 136 -4.29 6.44 13.02
C VAL A 136 -4.91 5.92 14.31
N ILE A 137 -6.01 6.53 14.70
CA ILE A 137 -6.86 6.11 15.81
C ILE A 137 -8.10 5.45 15.21
N TYR A 138 -8.49 4.32 15.77
CA TYR A 138 -9.69 3.59 15.38
C TYR A 138 -10.66 3.49 16.54
N TYR A 139 -11.93 3.71 16.25
CA TYR A 139 -13.03 3.38 17.15
C TYR A 139 -13.77 2.16 16.59
N ASN A 140 -13.94 1.14 17.43
CA ASN A 140 -14.58 -0.13 17.10
C ASN A 140 -15.90 -0.24 17.88
N PRO A 141 -17.01 0.38 17.41
CA PRO A 141 -18.29 0.33 18.13
C PRO A 141 -18.82 -1.09 18.26
N THR A 142 -18.59 -1.92 17.26
CA THR A 142 -18.94 -3.34 17.23
C THR A 142 -17.76 -4.18 16.75
N SER A 143 -17.84 -5.51 16.83
CA SER A 143 -16.84 -6.42 16.25
C SER A 143 -16.74 -6.35 14.72
N ARG A 144 -17.77 -5.82 14.05
CA ARG A 144 -17.86 -5.74 12.58
C ARG A 144 -17.51 -4.37 12.02
N LEU A 145 -17.73 -3.30 12.79
CA LEU A 145 -17.53 -1.93 12.35
C LEU A 145 -16.31 -1.31 13.02
N ARG A 146 -15.43 -0.74 12.19
CA ARG A 146 -14.27 0.05 12.59
C ARG A 146 -14.28 1.38 11.87
N LEU A 147 -14.20 2.47 12.60
CA LEU A 147 -14.06 3.82 12.09
C LEU A 147 -12.67 4.33 12.43
N GLY A 148 -12.00 4.98 11.50
CA GLY A 148 -10.64 5.47 11.67
C GLY A 148 -10.50 6.94 11.32
N PHE A 149 -9.57 7.62 12.02
CA PHE A 149 -9.14 8.98 11.69
C PHE A 149 -7.63 9.10 11.86
N GLY A 150 -6.96 9.66 10.87
CA GLY A 150 -5.51 9.84 10.84
C GLY A 150 -4.90 9.42 9.51
N GLN A 151 -3.59 9.14 9.50
CA GLN A 151 -2.84 8.73 8.32
C GLN A 151 -2.65 7.22 8.29
N THR A 152 -3.12 6.56 7.22
CA THR A 152 -2.91 5.13 7.02
C THR A 152 -3.10 4.74 5.55
N LYS A 153 -2.98 3.45 5.24
CA LYS A 153 -3.22 2.92 3.89
C LYS A 153 -4.66 3.17 3.44
N ILE A 154 -4.79 3.71 2.24
CA ILE A 154 -6.07 3.75 1.52
C ILE A 154 -6.50 2.30 1.21
N PRO A 155 -7.80 1.99 1.21
CA PRO A 155 -8.31 0.66 0.84
C PRO A 155 -8.26 0.44 -0.69
N GLY A 156 -7.07 0.51 -1.27
CA GLY A 156 -6.78 0.30 -2.68
C GLY A 156 -6.44 -1.14 -3.02
N ASN A 157 -5.45 -1.32 -3.89
CA ASN A 157 -5.03 -2.62 -4.37
C ASN A 157 -4.53 -3.53 -3.25
N ARG A 158 -4.81 -4.84 -3.39
CA ARG A 158 -4.47 -5.86 -2.38
C ARG A 158 -2.97 -5.89 -2.09
N GLN A 159 -2.12 -5.85 -3.12
CA GLN A 159 -0.67 -5.88 -2.94
C GLN A 159 -0.15 -4.73 -2.07
N ARG A 160 -0.86 -3.58 -2.05
CA ARG A 160 -0.53 -2.46 -1.17
C ARG A 160 -1.08 -2.64 0.23
N VAL A 161 -2.32 -3.12 0.36
CA VAL A 161 -2.96 -3.38 1.65
C VAL A 161 -2.20 -4.47 2.41
N VAL A 162 -1.76 -5.53 1.72
CA VAL A 162 -0.85 -6.53 2.29
C VAL A 162 0.44 -5.86 2.80
N SER A 163 0.87 -6.25 4.00
CA SER A 163 2.15 -5.81 4.54
C SER A 163 3.30 -6.28 3.66
N SER A 164 4.31 -5.43 3.41
CA SER A 164 5.48 -5.85 2.65
C SER A 164 6.32 -6.94 3.34
N GLY A 165 6.03 -7.29 4.59
CA GLY A 165 6.61 -8.45 5.26
C GLY A 165 5.86 -9.74 4.96
N ASP A 166 4.60 -9.63 4.58
CA ASP A 166 3.71 -10.77 4.37
C ASP A 166 3.56 -11.09 2.85
N GLN A 167 4.55 -10.68 2.06
CA GLN A 167 4.65 -10.93 0.61
C GLN A 167 5.48 -12.18 0.31
N GLN A 168 5.16 -12.83 -0.82
CA GLN A 168 5.90 -13.98 -1.36
C GLN A 168 7.20 -13.54 -2.04
N PHE A 169 7.10 -12.52 -2.90
CA PHE A 169 8.25 -11.97 -3.59
C PHE A 169 9.03 -10.97 -2.72
N PHE A 170 10.28 -10.76 -3.07
CA PHE A 170 11.18 -9.79 -2.44
C PHE A 170 10.68 -8.33 -2.58
N ASP A 171 9.88 -8.03 -3.59
CA ASP A 171 9.21 -6.71 -3.74
C ASP A 171 7.84 -6.85 -4.41
N ARG A 172 7.11 -5.72 -4.44
CA ARG A 172 5.85 -5.61 -5.15
C ARG A 172 6.08 -5.54 -6.66
N SER A 173 5.04 -5.87 -7.43
CA SER A 173 5.07 -5.83 -8.89
C SER A 173 5.23 -4.41 -9.44
N ILE A 174 5.61 -4.31 -10.71
CA ILE A 174 5.63 -3.04 -11.46
C ILE A 174 4.24 -2.40 -11.50
N VAL A 175 3.16 -3.20 -11.50
CA VAL A 175 1.78 -2.71 -11.46
C VAL A 175 1.52 -1.91 -10.18
N ASN A 176 1.91 -2.45 -9.02
CA ASN A 176 1.83 -1.71 -7.77
C ASN A 176 2.76 -0.48 -7.77
N ALA A 177 3.94 -0.55 -8.37
CA ALA A 177 4.85 0.60 -8.41
C ALA A 177 4.25 1.78 -9.18
N ARG A 178 3.47 1.51 -10.23
CA ARG A 178 2.92 2.52 -11.14
C ARG A 178 1.51 2.98 -10.76
N PHE A 179 0.64 2.09 -10.26
CA PHE A 179 -0.79 2.38 -10.11
C PHE A 179 -1.32 2.36 -8.67
N THR A 180 -0.49 2.01 -7.69
CA THR A 180 -0.96 1.86 -6.31
C THR A 180 -1.67 3.10 -5.76
N LEU A 181 -2.69 2.87 -4.93
CA LEU A 181 -3.22 3.84 -3.99
C LEU A 181 -2.46 3.67 -2.67
N ASP A 182 -1.65 4.66 -2.26
CA ASP A 182 -0.76 4.48 -1.10
C ASP A 182 -1.46 4.80 0.23
N ARG A 183 -0.91 5.69 0.95
CA ARG A 183 -1.36 6.19 2.26
C ARG A 183 -1.78 7.62 2.13
N ASP A 184 -2.72 7.99 2.97
CA ASP A 184 -3.19 9.36 3.03
C ASP A 184 -3.75 9.67 4.42
N PHE A 185 -4.03 10.94 4.69
CA PHE A 185 -4.65 11.39 5.92
C PHE A 185 -6.14 11.63 5.71
N GLY A 186 -6.98 11.13 6.62
CA GLY A 186 -8.43 11.34 6.55
C GLY A 186 -9.25 10.39 7.41
N PHE A 187 -10.46 10.11 6.95
CA PHE A 187 -11.43 9.24 7.59
C PHE A 187 -11.49 7.89 6.88
N PHE A 188 -11.64 6.83 7.65
CA PHE A 188 -11.68 5.44 7.18
C PHE A 188 -12.86 4.70 7.81
N GLY A 189 -13.53 3.87 7.03
CA GLY A 189 -14.59 2.97 7.48
C GLY A 189 -14.33 1.56 7.01
N HIS A 190 -14.45 0.57 7.92
CA HIS A 190 -14.35 -0.85 7.60
C HIS A 190 -15.55 -1.57 8.20
N TYR A 191 -16.26 -2.34 7.38
CA TYR A 191 -17.34 -3.21 7.83
C TYR A 191 -17.10 -4.62 7.33
N THR A 192 -17.01 -5.58 8.26
CA THR A 192 -16.62 -6.97 7.98
C THR A 192 -17.76 -7.91 8.35
N THR A 193 -18.14 -8.76 7.40
CA THR A 193 -19.06 -9.89 7.60
C THR A 193 -18.34 -11.20 7.29
N PRO A 194 -18.93 -12.38 7.53
CA PRO A 194 -18.28 -13.65 7.18
C PRO A 194 -17.95 -13.82 5.69
N HIS A 195 -18.67 -13.14 4.80
CA HIS A 195 -18.54 -13.33 3.35
C HIS A 195 -18.25 -12.05 2.58
N VAL A 196 -18.40 -10.88 3.20
CA VAL A 196 -18.20 -9.60 2.52
C VAL A 196 -17.47 -8.61 3.45
N ILE A 197 -16.48 -7.91 2.89
CA ILE A 197 -15.79 -6.82 3.56
C ILE A 197 -16.00 -5.54 2.74
N PHE A 198 -16.50 -4.50 3.39
CA PHE A 198 -16.60 -3.15 2.83
C PHE A 198 -15.54 -2.26 3.47
N ARG A 199 -14.84 -1.49 2.65
CA ARG A 199 -13.88 -0.49 3.11
C ARG A 199 -14.08 0.80 2.34
N GLY A 200 -14.00 1.93 3.04
CA GLY A 200 -14.08 3.24 2.44
C GLY A 200 -13.10 4.21 3.08
N SER A 201 -12.73 5.23 2.35
CA SER A 201 -11.96 6.35 2.88
C SER A 201 -12.34 7.66 2.21
N LEU A 202 -12.25 8.74 3.00
CA LEU A 202 -12.33 10.14 2.57
C LEU A 202 -11.04 10.81 3.06
N THR A 203 -10.16 11.20 2.14
CA THR A 203 -8.80 11.64 2.48
C THR A 203 -8.41 12.91 1.74
N SER A 204 -7.27 13.52 2.13
CA SER A 204 -6.77 14.76 1.54
C SER A 204 -6.38 14.64 0.07
N GLY A 205 -5.97 13.44 -0.40
CA GLY A 205 -5.55 13.20 -1.78
C GLY A 205 -4.05 13.38 -2.05
N GLU A 206 -3.29 13.97 -1.12
CA GLU A 206 -1.91 14.41 -1.34
C GLU A 206 -0.85 13.45 -0.78
N GLY A 207 -1.27 12.42 -0.07
CA GLY A 207 -0.36 11.43 0.48
C GLY A 207 0.12 11.73 1.90
N ARG A 208 1.21 11.05 2.30
CA ARG A 208 1.70 11.06 3.67
C ARG A 208 2.33 12.40 4.03
N ASN A 209 1.96 12.91 5.23
CA ASN A 209 2.55 14.11 5.86
C ASN A 209 2.64 15.31 4.89
N SER A 210 1.69 15.41 3.99
CA SER A 210 1.62 16.54 3.06
C SER A 210 1.26 17.81 3.82
N ASP A 211 2.00 18.86 3.59
CA ASP A 211 1.73 20.23 4.03
C ASP A 211 0.91 21.02 3.00
N LEU A 212 0.79 20.50 1.79
CA LEU A 212 -0.06 21.10 0.77
C LEU A 212 -1.50 20.66 0.98
N SER A 213 -2.39 21.63 0.97
CA SER A 213 -3.83 21.40 0.87
C SER A 213 -4.36 22.10 -0.37
N ASN A 214 -5.17 21.41 -1.13
CA ASN A 214 -5.97 21.98 -2.19
C ASN A 214 -7.45 21.81 -1.88
N ASN A 215 -8.35 22.26 -2.76
CA ASN A 215 -9.79 22.15 -2.57
C ASN A 215 -10.34 20.76 -2.97
N GLY A 216 -9.47 19.81 -3.31
CA GLY A 216 -9.85 18.46 -3.66
C GLY A 216 -9.78 17.51 -2.47
N LEU A 217 -10.54 16.43 -2.56
CA LEU A 217 -10.49 15.29 -1.65
C LEU A 217 -10.42 14.02 -2.46
N ALA A 218 -9.88 12.95 -1.87
CA ALA A 218 -9.89 11.63 -2.46
C ALA A 218 -10.95 10.74 -1.78
N TYR A 219 -11.73 10.06 -2.61
CA TYR A 219 -12.77 9.13 -2.20
C TYR A 219 -12.38 7.74 -2.70
N THR A 220 -12.36 6.76 -1.81
CA THR A 220 -12.04 5.38 -2.19
C THR A 220 -13.04 4.42 -1.56
N GLY A 221 -13.58 3.52 -2.37
CA GLY A 221 -14.46 2.45 -1.95
C GLY A 221 -13.94 1.10 -2.44
N ARG A 222 -13.93 0.08 -1.57
CA ARG A 222 -13.53 -1.29 -1.88
C ARG A 222 -14.52 -2.28 -1.30
N VAL A 223 -14.89 -3.26 -2.11
CA VAL A 223 -15.71 -4.41 -1.72
C VAL A 223 -14.91 -5.68 -1.97
N GLU A 224 -14.87 -6.58 -0.98
CA GLU A 224 -14.26 -7.89 -1.08
C GLU A 224 -15.32 -8.97 -0.82
N PHE A 225 -15.42 -9.93 -1.70
CA PHE A 225 -16.31 -11.09 -1.58
C PHE A 225 -15.51 -12.34 -1.28
N LEU A 226 -15.89 -13.05 -0.21
CA LEU A 226 -15.24 -14.24 0.33
C LEU A 226 -16.23 -15.41 0.25
N PRO A 227 -16.42 -16.05 -0.91
CA PRO A 227 -17.47 -17.07 -1.12
C PRO A 227 -17.38 -18.25 -0.15
N PHE A 228 -16.16 -18.57 0.31
CA PHE A 228 -15.87 -19.67 1.24
C PHE A 228 -15.50 -19.18 2.64
N GLY A 229 -15.85 -17.93 2.99
CA GLY A 229 -15.49 -17.27 4.25
C GLY A 229 -14.02 -16.88 4.31
N HIS A 230 -13.61 -16.30 5.45
CA HIS A 230 -12.25 -15.80 5.70
C HIS A 230 -11.20 -16.91 5.60
N PHE A 231 -9.97 -16.51 5.27
CA PHE A 231 -8.80 -17.40 5.30
C PHE A 231 -8.46 -17.79 6.75
N THR A 232 -7.82 -18.94 6.93
CA THR A 232 -7.42 -19.45 8.24
C THR A 232 -6.52 -18.45 8.98
N GLY A 233 -6.71 -18.32 10.30
CA GLY A 233 -5.86 -17.47 11.15
C GLY A 233 -5.99 -15.96 10.89
N GLU A 234 -7.10 -15.51 10.30
CA GLU A 234 -7.31 -14.11 9.90
C GLU A 234 -6.27 -13.62 8.87
N ASN A 235 -5.76 -14.52 8.04
CA ASN A 235 -4.69 -14.28 7.08
C ASN A 235 -5.19 -13.85 5.69
N ASP A 236 -6.32 -13.12 5.64
CA ASP A 236 -6.90 -12.55 4.41
C ASP A 236 -5.92 -11.60 3.68
N TYR A 237 -4.95 -11.03 4.41
CA TYR A 237 -3.96 -10.08 3.90
C TYR A 237 -2.52 -10.57 4.02
N GLN A 238 -2.30 -11.85 3.72
CA GLN A 238 -0.99 -12.46 3.50
C GLN A 238 -0.93 -13.05 2.10
N GLU A 239 0.21 -12.93 1.44
CA GLU A 239 0.48 -13.67 0.21
C GLU A 239 1.02 -15.06 0.57
N GLY A 240 0.87 -16.01 -0.37
CA GLY A 240 1.22 -17.40 -0.13
C GLY A 240 0.24 -18.14 0.76
N ASP A 241 0.30 -19.47 0.72
CA ASP A 241 -0.56 -20.33 1.54
C ASP A 241 0.25 -20.99 2.65
N LEU A 242 0.74 -20.14 3.62
CA LEU A 242 1.53 -20.63 4.74
C LEU A 242 0.72 -21.49 5.72
N ASP A 243 -0.59 -21.26 5.81
CA ASP A 243 -1.50 -22.05 6.65
C ASP A 243 -1.96 -23.35 5.98
N ARG A 244 -1.63 -23.55 4.70
CA ARG A 244 -2.00 -24.71 3.89
C ARG A 244 -3.50 -24.99 3.98
N GLU A 245 -4.30 -24.01 3.52
CA GLU A 245 -5.77 -24.06 3.55
C GLU A 245 -6.29 -25.46 3.19
N GLY A 246 -6.94 -26.11 4.12
CA GLY A 246 -7.45 -27.47 3.94
C GLY A 246 -8.59 -27.54 2.92
N LYS A 247 -9.30 -26.45 2.68
CA LYS A 247 -10.35 -26.24 1.68
C LYS A 247 -9.99 -25.01 0.84
N LEU A 248 -10.48 -24.98 -0.40
CA LEU A 248 -10.32 -23.80 -1.25
C LEU A 248 -10.87 -22.56 -0.55
N LYS A 249 -10.05 -21.51 -0.48
CA LYS A 249 -10.41 -20.17 -0.04
C LYS A 249 -10.19 -19.19 -1.17
N VAL A 250 -11.12 -18.27 -1.36
CA VAL A 250 -11.08 -17.29 -2.45
C VAL A 250 -11.53 -15.93 -1.91
N SER A 251 -10.83 -14.88 -2.32
CA SER A 251 -11.24 -13.49 -2.16
C SER A 251 -11.29 -12.84 -3.54
N LEU A 252 -12.40 -12.22 -3.88
CA LEU A 252 -12.60 -11.41 -5.07
C LEU A 252 -12.84 -9.98 -4.62
N ALA A 253 -12.17 -9.01 -5.23
CA ALA A 253 -12.36 -7.63 -4.82
C ALA A 253 -12.39 -6.64 -5.98
N ALA A 254 -13.14 -5.56 -5.78
CA ALA A 254 -13.20 -4.42 -6.66
C ALA A 254 -13.00 -3.13 -5.85
N THR A 255 -12.23 -2.21 -6.42
CA THR A 255 -11.97 -0.89 -5.83
C THR A 255 -12.23 0.19 -6.86
N TYR A 256 -12.87 1.27 -6.43
CA TYR A 256 -12.93 2.53 -7.16
C TYR A 256 -12.37 3.65 -6.28
N SER A 257 -11.57 4.52 -6.89
CA SER A 257 -11.02 5.70 -6.23
C SER A 257 -11.04 6.90 -7.16
N GLN A 258 -11.49 8.04 -6.66
CA GLN A 258 -11.37 9.32 -7.32
C GLN A 258 -10.55 10.26 -6.44
N ASN A 259 -9.46 10.80 -6.98
CA ASN A 259 -8.64 11.82 -6.33
C ASN A 259 -8.84 13.14 -7.07
N ASN A 260 -9.62 14.03 -6.47
CA ASN A 260 -9.92 15.33 -7.07
C ASN A 260 -8.76 16.30 -6.86
N ARG A 261 -8.33 16.92 -7.99
CA ARG A 261 -7.29 17.96 -7.97
C ARG A 261 -5.96 17.53 -7.37
N ALA A 262 -5.56 16.27 -7.57
CA ALA A 262 -4.27 15.75 -7.11
C ALA A 262 -3.11 16.58 -7.67
N LEU A 263 -2.09 16.78 -6.84
CA LEU A 263 -0.89 17.58 -7.16
C LEU A 263 0.33 16.70 -7.48
N ARG A 264 0.20 15.38 -7.48
CA ARG A 264 1.32 14.44 -7.70
C ARG A 264 1.01 13.46 -8.84
N THR A 265 2.06 13.05 -9.55
CA THR A 265 1.96 12.21 -10.77
C THR A 265 1.27 10.87 -10.56
N HIS A 266 1.28 10.33 -9.35
CA HIS A 266 0.65 9.04 -8.97
C HIS A 266 -0.46 9.21 -7.92
N GLY A 267 -1.02 10.41 -7.76
CA GLY A 267 -1.97 10.74 -6.71
C GLY A 267 -1.26 10.99 -5.36
N GLN A 268 -1.16 9.99 -4.50
CA GLN A 268 -0.49 10.11 -3.21
C GLN A 268 1.05 9.96 -3.26
N LEU A 269 1.61 9.69 -4.42
CA LEU A 269 3.04 9.45 -4.64
C LEU A 269 3.52 10.14 -5.92
N GLY A 270 4.82 10.06 -6.15
CA GLY A 270 5.45 10.57 -7.37
C GLY A 270 5.93 12.02 -7.24
N ASN A 271 6.26 12.62 -8.37
CA ASN A 271 6.71 14.01 -8.47
C ASN A 271 5.51 14.96 -8.47
N ASP A 272 5.80 16.23 -8.23
CA ASP A 272 4.78 17.27 -8.30
C ASP A 272 4.32 17.50 -9.75
N LEU A 273 3.05 17.79 -9.91
CA LEU A 273 2.44 18.30 -11.13
C LEU A 273 2.50 19.83 -11.14
N TYR A 274 2.61 20.42 -12.29
CA TYR A 274 2.54 21.88 -12.45
C TYR A 274 1.12 22.42 -12.34
N ALA A 275 0.11 21.56 -12.49
CA ALA A 275 -1.29 21.90 -12.30
C ALA A 275 -2.06 20.69 -11.74
N ALA A 276 -3.03 20.95 -10.89
CA ALA A 276 -3.86 19.90 -10.29
C ALA A 276 -4.65 19.10 -11.36
N ARG A 277 -4.77 17.78 -11.14
CA ARG A 277 -5.51 16.87 -12.04
C ARG A 277 -6.42 15.95 -11.23
N THR A 278 -7.64 15.76 -11.71
CA THR A 278 -8.53 14.72 -11.17
C THR A 278 -8.15 13.38 -11.80
N MET A 279 -8.01 12.37 -10.95
CA MET A 279 -7.63 11.01 -11.31
C MET A 279 -8.70 10.03 -10.85
N ASP A 280 -9.11 9.13 -11.73
CA ASP A 280 -9.97 8.01 -11.42
C ASP A 280 -9.15 6.72 -11.50
N ALA A 281 -9.35 5.82 -10.55
CA ALA A 281 -8.73 4.50 -10.51
C ALA A 281 -9.78 3.41 -10.31
N VAL A 282 -9.68 2.34 -11.10
CA VAL A 282 -10.46 1.12 -10.98
C VAL A 282 -9.50 -0.04 -10.82
N GLU A 283 -9.73 -0.88 -9.82
CA GLU A 283 -8.86 -1.99 -9.50
C GLU A 283 -9.68 -3.24 -9.20
N PHE A 284 -9.20 -4.38 -9.68
CA PHE A 284 -9.77 -5.70 -9.41
C PHE A 284 -8.69 -6.63 -8.93
N ASP A 285 -8.99 -7.46 -7.94
CA ASP A 285 -8.07 -8.50 -7.51
C ASP A 285 -8.77 -9.80 -7.14
N LEU A 286 -8.02 -10.91 -7.29
CA LEU A 286 -8.39 -12.24 -6.86
C LEU A 286 -7.23 -12.86 -6.10
N LEU A 287 -7.52 -13.48 -4.96
CA LEU A 287 -6.61 -14.34 -4.22
C LEU A 287 -7.29 -15.67 -3.96
N ALA A 288 -6.66 -16.77 -4.37
CA ALA A 288 -7.11 -18.13 -4.10
C ALA A 288 -6.00 -18.93 -3.41
N LYS A 289 -6.35 -19.74 -2.39
CA LYS A 289 -5.40 -20.58 -1.66
C LYS A 289 -5.98 -21.97 -1.43
N TYR A 290 -5.13 -23.00 -1.58
CA TYR A 290 -5.50 -24.39 -1.36
C TYR A 290 -4.29 -25.32 -1.22
N LYS A 291 -4.15 -25.99 -0.09
CA LYS A 291 -3.14 -27.05 0.19
C LYS A 291 -1.70 -26.67 -0.19
N GLY A 292 -1.31 -25.43 0.08
CA GLY A 292 0.01 -24.88 -0.24
C GLY A 292 0.09 -24.15 -1.57
N TRP A 293 -0.92 -24.24 -2.44
CA TRP A 293 -1.05 -23.42 -3.62
C TRP A 293 -1.61 -22.06 -3.28
N ALA A 294 -1.04 -21.01 -3.86
CA ALA A 294 -1.60 -19.67 -3.83
C ALA A 294 -1.56 -19.06 -5.23
N TRP A 295 -2.70 -18.54 -5.67
CA TRP A 295 -2.82 -17.77 -6.91
C TRP A 295 -3.37 -16.39 -6.58
N TYR A 296 -2.64 -15.38 -7.02
CA TYR A 296 -3.01 -13.98 -6.85
C TYR A 296 -2.90 -13.24 -8.18
N THR A 297 -3.95 -12.53 -8.57
CA THR A 297 -3.96 -11.69 -9.76
C THR A 297 -4.59 -10.34 -9.46
N GLU A 298 -4.13 -9.30 -10.17
CA GLU A 298 -4.54 -7.92 -9.95
C GLU A 298 -4.55 -7.16 -11.29
N PHE A 299 -5.63 -6.43 -11.55
CA PHE A 299 -5.74 -5.49 -12.65
C PHE A 299 -6.00 -4.10 -12.08
N MET A 300 -5.29 -3.10 -12.61
CA MET A 300 -5.40 -1.71 -12.19
C MET A 300 -5.44 -0.81 -13.40
N ASN A 301 -6.32 0.20 -13.38
CA ASN A 301 -6.42 1.22 -14.39
C ASN A 301 -6.55 2.60 -13.75
N ARG A 302 -5.72 3.55 -14.16
CA ARG A 302 -5.80 4.96 -13.76
C ARG A 302 -6.04 5.83 -14.97
N THR A 303 -7.06 6.70 -14.89
CA THR A 303 -7.44 7.62 -15.95
C THR A 303 -7.47 9.07 -15.47
N THR A 304 -7.27 9.99 -16.41
CA THR A 304 -7.49 11.43 -16.25
C THR A 304 -7.84 12.02 -17.59
N SER A 305 -8.58 13.14 -17.62
CA SER A 305 -8.98 13.80 -18.87
C SER A 305 -7.76 14.35 -19.62
N ASN A 306 -6.87 15.05 -18.91
CA ASN A 306 -5.63 15.61 -19.46
C ASN A 306 -4.46 15.27 -18.53
N PRO A 307 -3.60 14.28 -18.88
CA PRO A 307 -2.50 13.87 -18.01
C PRO A 307 -1.35 14.88 -17.95
N ILE A 308 -1.10 15.65 -19.00
CA ILE A 308 0.08 16.50 -19.13
C ILE A 308 -0.12 17.82 -18.42
N THR A 309 0.92 18.29 -17.73
CA THR A 309 0.99 19.61 -17.10
C THR A 309 2.32 20.26 -17.48
N VAL A 310 2.29 21.56 -17.73
CA VAL A 310 3.42 22.35 -18.19
C VAL A 310 3.82 23.35 -17.11
N ASN A 311 5.12 23.55 -16.92
CA ASN A 311 5.63 24.57 -16.00
C ASN A 311 5.25 25.95 -16.52
N PRO A 312 4.51 26.77 -15.75
CA PRO A 312 4.09 28.11 -16.20
C PRO A 312 5.27 29.06 -16.47
N ASN A 313 6.44 28.80 -15.89
CA ASN A 313 7.64 29.62 -16.04
C ASN A 313 8.61 29.07 -17.12
N ASN A 314 8.41 27.83 -17.60
CA ASN A 314 9.27 27.18 -18.57
C ASN A 314 8.51 26.11 -19.34
N SER A 315 7.98 26.42 -20.49
CA SER A 315 7.15 25.54 -21.32
C SER A 315 7.87 24.26 -21.79
N ALA A 316 9.19 24.22 -21.73
CA ALA A 316 9.96 23.02 -22.05
C ALA A 316 9.94 21.97 -20.88
N GLN A 317 9.55 22.37 -19.68
CA GLN A 317 9.41 21.49 -18.54
C GLN A 317 7.98 21.00 -18.40
N ILE A 318 7.81 19.68 -18.49
CA ILE A 318 6.52 19.03 -18.35
C ILE A 318 6.55 18.02 -17.22
N SER A 319 5.38 17.77 -16.64
CA SER A 319 5.12 16.68 -15.71
C SER A 319 3.76 16.07 -16.06
N ALA A 320 3.55 14.78 -15.84
CA ALA A 320 2.29 14.17 -16.20
C ALA A 320 1.79 13.18 -15.15
N VAL A 321 0.46 13.07 -15.07
CA VAL A 321 -0.17 11.96 -14.36
C VAL A 321 0.20 10.65 -15.07
N TYR A 322 0.70 9.69 -14.31
CA TYR A 322 0.90 8.35 -14.84
C TYR A 322 -0.45 7.66 -15.01
N ALA A 323 -1.12 7.94 -16.12
CA ALA A 323 -2.34 7.27 -16.53
C ALA A 323 -2.03 6.03 -17.37
N GLY A 324 -2.86 5.01 -17.29
CA GLY A 324 -2.69 3.76 -18.01
C GLY A 324 -3.25 2.57 -17.26
N GLN A 325 -2.79 1.39 -17.61
CA GLN A 325 -3.27 0.15 -17.03
C GLN A 325 -2.14 -0.82 -16.68
N GLY A 326 -2.39 -1.68 -15.72
CA GLY A 326 -1.47 -2.73 -15.31
C GLY A 326 -2.18 -4.03 -15.02
N PHE A 327 -1.52 -5.13 -15.31
CA PHE A 327 -1.99 -6.48 -14.99
C PHE A 327 -0.84 -7.26 -14.35
N MET A 328 -1.17 -8.04 -13.32
CA MET A 328 -0.23 -8.93 -12.66
C MET A 328 -0.92 -10.26 -12.33
N SER A 329 -0.22 -11.35 -12.52
CA SER A 329 -0.60 -12.66 -12.01
C SER A 329 0.61 -13.37 -11.44
N GLN A 330 0.45 -13.92 -10.24
CA GLN A 330 1.47 -14.72 -9.57
C GLN A 330 0.86 -16.01 -9.03
N MET A 331 1.63 -17.09 -9.13
CA MET A 331 1.27 -18.39 -8.61
C MET A 331 2.45 -18.96 -7.83
N SER A 332 2.15 -19.66 -6.73
CA SER A 332 3.17 -20.31 -5.93
C SER A 332 2.72 -21.66 -5.38
N TYR A 333 3.72 -22.44 -5.00
CA TYR A 333 3.53 -23.66 -4.22
C TYR A 333 4.48 -23.71 -3.05
N LEU A 334 3.92 -23.83 -1.85
CA LEU A 334 4.65 -24.03 -0.61
C LEU A 334 4.81 -25.53 -0.32
N PHE A 335 6.05 -26.04 -0.32
CA PHE A 335 6.37 -27.42 0.05
C PHE A 335 6.25 -27.64 1.57
N LYS A 336 6.08 -28.90 2.00
CA LYS A 336 5.93 -29.27 3.42
C LYS A 336 7.15 -28.88 4.27
N ASN A 337 8.31 -28.74 3.68
CA ASN A 337 9.55 -28.30 4.33
C ASN A 337 9.67 -26.77 4.45
N ASN A 338 8.61 -26.01 4.17
CA ASN A 338 8.56 -24.54 4.19
C ASN A 338 9.46 -23.85 3.14
N PHE A 339 9.78 -24.52 2.04
CA PHE A 339 10.22 -23.89 0.80
C PHE A 339 9.02 -23.50 -0.03
N GLU A 340 9.09 -22.36 -0.68
CA GLU A 340 8.09 -21.89 -1.64
C GLU A 340 8.78 -21.53 -2.94
N ILE A 341 8.20 -21.94 -4.05
CA ILE A 341 8.57 -21.48 -5.40
C ILE A 341 7.39 -20.68 -5.93
N ALA A 342 7.68 -19.51 -6.49
CA ALA A 342 6.67 -18.59 -7.03
C ALA A 342 7.11 -18.05 -8.39
N GLY A 343 6.17 -17.99 -9.33
CA GLY A 343 6.32 -17.29 -10.61
C GLY A 343 5.39 -16.09 -10.68
N ARG A 344 5.82 -14.98 -11.27
CA ARG A 344 5.01 -13.78 -11.48
C ARG A 344 5.26 -13.21 -12.87
N TYR A 345 4.16 -12.87 -13.54
CA TYR A 345 4.13 -11.99 -14.69
C TYR A 345 3.46 -10.68 -14.30
N ALA A 346 4.02 -9.56 -14.72
CA ALA A 346 3.43 -8.25 -14.46
C ALA A 346 3.72 -7.30 -15.62
N THR A 347 2.70 -6.57 -16.07
CA THR A 347 2.85 -5.58 -17.14
C THR A 347 2.23 -4.24 -16.75
N SER A 348 2.87 -3.17 -17.16
CA SER A 348 2.43 -1.78 -16.97
C SER A 348 2.48 -1.07 -18.31
N LYS A 349 1.31 -0.64 -18.80
CA LYS A 349 1.15 0.04 -20.08
C LYS A 349 0.66 1.47 -19.85
N PRO A 350 1.43 2.51 -20.22
CA PRO A 350 0.98 3.89 -20.14
C PRO A 350 -0.18 4.15 -21.10
N SER A 351 -0.97 5.18 -20.81
CA SER A 351 -2.08 5.61 -21.66
C SER A 351 -1.56 6.19 -23.00
N SER A 352 -2.31 5.98 -24.07
CA SER A 352 -2.02 6.58 -25.38
C SER A 352 -1.95 8.12 -25.34
N LYS A 353 -2.64 8.76 -24.40
CA LYS A 353 -2.53 10.21 -24.15
C LYS A 353 -1.12 10.64 -23.73
N LEU A 354 -0.26 9.73 -23.29
CA LEU A 354 1.14 9.99 -22.93
C LEU A 354 2.07 9.66 -24.09
N TYR A 355 2.04 8.45 -24.63
CA TYR A 355 3.03 8.07 -25.64
C TYR A 355 2.72 8.56 -27.07
N ASN A 356 1.46 8.88 -27.40
CA ASN A 356 1.09 9.44 -28.71
C ASN A 356 1.09 10.99 -28.76
N ASN A 357 1.43 11.65 -27.65
CA ASN A 357 1.45 13.10 -27.58
C ASN A 357 2.87 13.63 -27.79
N SER A 358 3.04 14.51 -28.79
CA SER A 358 4.33 15.15 -29.11
C SER A 358 4.90 15.98 -27.94
N GLU A 359 4.04 16.59 -27.13
CA GLU A 359 4.46 17.34 -25.93
C GLU A 359 5.02 16.42 -24.83
N ALA A 360 4.61 15.16 -24.82
CA ALA A 360 5.02 14.18 -23.80
C ALA A 360 6.25 13.33 -24.21
N LEU A 361 6.87 13.59 -25.33
CA LEU A 361 8.02 12.81 -25.85
C LEU A 361 9.18 12.76 -24.85
N SER A 362 9.42 13.85 -24.12
CA SER A 362 10.49 13.92 -23.14
C SER A 362 10.27 13.02 -21.90
N LEU A 363 9.03 12.58 -21.65
CA LEU A 363 8.73 11.65 -20.54
C LEU A 363 9.19 10.22 -20.83
N ASN A 364 9.37 9.88 -22.12
CA ASN A 364 9.86 8.57 -22.59
C ASN A 364 9.16 7.37 -21.93
N GLU A 365 7.83 7.45 -21.82
CA GLU A 365 7.02 6.42 -21.15
C GLU A 365 6.91 5.17 -22.03
N LYS A 366 7.36 4.05 -21.49
CA LYS A 366 7.40 2.74 -22.16
C LYS A 366 6.47 1.74 -21.46
N GLN A 367 6.00 0.74 -22.20
CA GLN A 367 5.44 -0.44 -21.59
C GLN A 367 6.56 -1.24 -20.93
N ILE A 368 6.30 -1.75 -19.72
CA ILE A 368 7.21 -2.59 -18.97
C ILE A 368 6.53 -3.93 -18.72
N GLU A 369 7.23 -5.00 -19.03
CA GLU A 369 6.81 -6.38 -18.75
C GLU A 369 7.88 -7.06 -17.89
N ASN A 370 7.47 -7.58 -16.74
CA ASN A 370 8.36 -8.29 -15.82
C ASN A 370 7.97 -9.76 -15.74
N TYR A 371 8.96 -10.63 -15.90
CA TYR A 371 8.88 -12.07 -15.67
C TYR A 371 9.76 -12.39 -14.48
N GLU A 372 9.17 -12.92 -13.42
CA GLU A 372 9.85 -13.08 -12.14
C GLU A 372 9.74 -14.52 -11.64
N LEU A 373 10.83 -15.05 -11.14
CA LEU A 373 10.91 -16.32 -10.43
C LEU A 373 11.45 -16.05 -9.02
N GLY A 374 10.74 -16.52 -8.00
CA GLY A 374 11.12 -16.37 -6.61
C GLY A 374 11.20 -17.72 -5.89
N VAL A 375 12.17 -17.83 -4.99
CA VAL A 375 12.30 -18.94 -4.05
C VAL A 375 12.39 -18.37 -2.65
N THR A 376 11.55 -18.86 -1.74
CA THR A 376 11.53 -18.40 -0.34
C THR A 376 11.68 -19.59 0.60
N ARG A 377 12.59 -19.48 1.58
CA ARG A 377 12.65 -20.38 2.74
C ARG A 377 12.08 -19.68 3.95
N TYR A 378 11.00 -20.20 4.50
CA TYR A 378 10.39 -19.72 5.75
C TYR A 378 10.97 -20.52 6.92
N PHE A 379 11.66 -19.82 7.84
CA PHE A 379 12.16 -20.41 9.10
C PHE A 379 11.16 -20.20 10.22
N TYR A 380 10.52 -19.03 10.26
CA TYR A 380 9.50 -18.70 11.26
C TYR A 380 8.38 -17.86 10.62
N GLY A 381 7.62 -18.49 9.71
CA GLY A 381 6.61 -17.80 8.90
C GLY A 381 7.21 -16.58 8.17
N HIS A 382 6.46 -15.52 8.06
CA HIS A 382 6.95 -14.27 7.46
C HIS A 382 7.91 -13.47 8.35
N ARG A 383 8.19 -13.89 9.60
CA ARG A 383 9.05 -13.15 10.54
C ARG A 383 10.53 -13.42 10.35
N LEU A 384 10.88 -14.62 9.90
CA LEU A 384 12.23 -14.98 9.52
C LEU A 384 12.18 -15.77 8.24
N LYS A 385 12.62 -15.15 7.15
CA LYS A 385 12.68 -15.77 5.83
C LYS A 385 13.90 -15.30 5.04
N VAL A 386 14.35 -16.17 4.16
CA VAL A 386 15.36 -15.87 3.14
C VAL A 386 14.72 -16.02 1.78
N GLN A 387 14.92 -15.06 0.91
CA GLN A 387 14.33 -14.99 -0.42
C GLN A 387 15.42 -14.81 -1.46
N GLY A 388 15.35 -15.59 -2.53
CA GLY A 388 16.10 -15.42 -3.76
C GLY A 388 15.13 -15.14 -4.91
N GLY A 389 15.55 -14.39 -5.89
CA GLY A 389 14.72 -14.13 -7.06
C GLY A 389 15.49 -13.71 -8.27
N LEU A 390 14.94 -14.05 -9.43
CA LEU A 390 15.39 -13.61 -10.74
C LEU A 390 14.26 -12.86 -11.42
N MET A 391 14.59 -11.80 -12.13
CA MET A 391 13.62 -11.01 -12.89
C MET A 391 14.23 -10.66 -14.25
N TYR A 392 13.44 -10.85 -15.29
CA TYR A 392 13.67 -10.25 -16.60
C TYR A 392 12.66 -9.13 -16.81
N SER A 393 13.16 -7.95 -17.14
CA SER A 393 12.36 -6.76 -17.47
C SER A 393 12.51 -6.45 -18.94
N LYS A 394 11.39 -6.42 -19.67
CA LYS A 394 11.31 -6.05 -21.09
C LYS A 394 10.65 -4.68 -21.21
N LEU A 395 11.27 -3.80 -21.99
CA LEU A 395 10.77 -2.45 -22.28
C LEU A 395 10.38 -2.34 -23.76
N THR A 396 9.16 -1.88 -24.02
CA THR A 396 8.64 -1.68 -25.38
C THR A 396 8.27 -0.21 -25.59
N ASP A 397 8.79 0.40 -26.65
CA ASP A 397 8.35 1.72 -27.10
C ASP A 397 7.02 1.57 -27.86
N LEU A 398 5.94 2.08 -27.29
CA LEU A 398 4.60 1.95 -27.84
C LEU A 398 4.32 2.84 -29.06
N ARG A 399 5.21 3.79 -29.37
CA ARG A 399 5.09 4.66 -30.57
C ARG A 399 5.54 3.91 -31.81
N THR A 400 6.57 3.11 -31.68
CA THR A 400 7.15 2.32 -32.78
C THR A 400 6.72 0.87 -32.72
N ASP A 401 6.04 0.45 -31.64
CA ASP A 401 5.69 -0.93 -31.31
C ASP A 401 6.91 -1.87 -31.39
N SER A 402 8.06 -1.36 -30.99
CA SER A 402 9.33 -2.08 -31.06
C SER A 402 9.91 -2.33 -29.68
N PHE A 403 10.62 -3.46 -29.56
CA PHE A 403 11.49 -3.73 -28.43
C PHE A 403 12.50 -2.59 -28.29
N SER A 404 12.56 -2.01 -27.10
CA SER A 404 13.44 -0.87 -26.82
C SER A 404 14.67 -1.29 -26.04
N ASP A 405 14.48 -2.13 -25.02
CA ASP A 405 15.54 -2.59 -24.12
C ASP A 405 15.01 -3.71 -23.21
N GLY A 406 15.94 -4.46 -22.59
CA GLY A 406 15.66 -5.47 -21.59
C GLY A 406 16.86 -5.65 -20.66
N TYR A 407 16.60 -6.10 -19.44
CA TYR A 407 17.66 -6.36 -18.47
C TYR A 407 17.25 -7.45 -17.48
N TYR A 408 18.25 -8.10 -16.89
CA TYR A 408 18.06 -9.09 -15.84
C TYR A 408 18.38 -8.50 -14.48
N SER A 409 17.71 -9.03 -13.46
CA SER A 409 18.04 -8.72 -12.06
C SER A 409 18.05 -10.00 -11.24
N ALA A 410 19.05 -10.13 -10.38
CA ALA A 410 19.14 -11.19 -9.38
C ALA A 410 19.06 -10.55 -7.98
N VAL A 411 18.26 -11.14 -7.10
CA VAL A 411 18.01 -10.59 -5.76
C VAL A 411 18.24 -11.65 -4.70
N PHE A 412 18.91 -11.25 -3.63
CA PHE A 412 18.99 -11.98 -2.36
C PHE A 412 18.51 -11.09 -1.23
N GLN A 413 17.58 -11.57 -0.41
CA GLN A 413 17.00 -10.82 0.70
C GLN A 413 16.83 -11.67 1.95
N VAL A 414 17.22 -11.12 3.08
CA VAL A 414 16.92 -11.67 4.40
C VAL A 414 15.94 -10.76 5.12
N GLU A 415 14.89 -11.33 5.66
CA GLU A 415 13.91 -10.62 6.49
C GLU A 415 13.90 -11.18 7.90
N LEU A 416 13.98 -10.28 8.89
CA LEU A 416 13.87 -10.57 10.32
C LEU A 416 12.87 -9.61 10.95
N GLY A 417 11.96 -10.14 11.78
CA GLY A 417 11.00 -9.34 12.55
C GLY A 417 10.45 -10.07 13.78
N ILE A 418 9.83 -9.31 14.67
CA ILE A 418 9.12 -9.82 15.87
C ILE A 418 7.67 -9.37 15.88
#